data_e7577940d196ca827d1acc46ca14544d
#
_entry.id   e7577940d196ca827d1acc46ca14544d
#
_cell.length_a   1.000
_cell.length_b   1.000
_cell.length_c   1.000
_cell.angle_alpha   90.00
_cell.angle_beta   90.00
_cell.angle_gamma   90.00
#
_symmetry.space_group_name_H-M   'P 1'
#
loop_
_entity.id
_entity.type
_entity.pdbx_description
1 polymer ?
#
loop_
_entity_poly.entity_id
_entity_poly.type
_entity_poly.pdbx_seq_one_letter_code
_entity_poly.pdbx_strand_id
1 'polypeptide(L)'
;MTTLIIGTTRSDTFADGIKAADPAFDFRVWPDVGNANIRYVLAWGPPPGELAKLPNLELIVSVGAGVDHLLKDPTLPNVPVVRFVDGDLTSRMVSYVAANVLFHHRRMIELRDQQRDANWAYLPEPAAHELSIGIMGLGVLGQACAKALAPLGYKLTGWTRSKRKVDGVTCFGGTEELDAFLAATDILVVLLPLTPDTRGIITSKLLAKLRRPKVLPGPVLINAGRGGLQIEEEIIASLDKGTLYAASLDVFSTEPLPATSPVWAHPRILLTPHIAAESDPRAIARYLIAQVGRHQRGEPLPNLVDRARGY
;
A
#
# COMPACT_ATOMS: atom_id res chain seq x y z
N MET A 1 0.76 14.25 29.86
CA MET A 1 1.02 12.88 29.34
C MET A 1 1.64 13.04 27.97
N THR A 2 2.87 12.61 27.82
CA THR A 2 3.67 12.97 26.64
C THR A 2 3.56 11.94 25.52
N THR A 3 3.39 12.40 24.29
CA THR A 3 3.48 11.57 23.09
C THR A 3 4.87 11.71 22.46
N LEU A 4 5.45 10.60 21.97
CA LEU A 4 6.71 10.60 21.23
C LEU A 4 6.46 10.40 19.73
N ILE A 5 7.03 11.26 18.89
CA ILE A 5 7.09 11.06 17.43
C ILE A 5 8.43 10.42 17.11
N ILE A 6 8.43 9.24 16.48
CA ILE A 6 9.66 8.46 16.24
C ILE A 6 9.69 7.76 14.86
N GLY A 7 10.88 7.69 14.29
CA GLY A 7 11.19 6.82 13.14
C GLY A 7 10.82 7.38 11.77
N THR A 8 10.38 8.63 11.68
CA THR A 8 10.04 9.25 10.40
C THR A 8 10.97 10.42 10.06
N THR A 9 11.38 10.52 8.79
CA THR A 9 12.13 11.69 8.27
C THR A 9 11.25 12.95 8.20
N ARG A 10 9.94 12.84 8.45
CA ARG A 10 8.95 13.92 8.42
C ARG A 10 8.46 14.31 9.82
N SER A 11 9.24 14.02 10.86
CA SER A 11 8.86 14.28 12.26
C SER A 11 8.45 15.72 12.50
N ASP A 12 9.19 16.69 11.91
CA ASP A 12 8.88 18.12 12.04
C ASP A 12 7.51 18.48 11.43
N THR A 13 7.20 17.90 10.26
CA THR A 13 5.91 18.12 9.58
C THR A 13 4.74 17.57 10.41
N PHE A 14 4.91 16.44 11.08
CA PHE A 14 3.90 15.89 11.98
C PHE A 14 3.79 16.72 13.27
N ALA A 15 4.92 17.19 13.80
CA ALA A 15 4.95 18.10 14.95
C ALA A 15 4.19 19.40 14.68
N ASP A 16 4.40 20.00 13.51
CA ASP A 16 3.66 21.19 13.08
C ASP A 16 2.16 20.92 12.90
N GLY A 17 1.82 19.75 12.33
CA GLY A 17 0.43 19.31 12.21
C GLY A 17 -0.27 19.16 13.57
N ILE A 18 0.43 18.61 14.57
CA ILE A 18 -0.08 18.45 15.93
C ILE A 18 -0.26 19.81 16.60
N LYS A 19 0.74 20.70 16.53
CA LYS A 19 0.64 22.07 17.09
C LYS A 19 -0.51 22.86 16.49
N ALA A 20 -0.74 22.69 15.18
CA ALA A 20 -1.84 23.35 14.48
C ALA A 20 -3.21 22.78 14.88
N ALA A 21 -3.30 21.48 15.19
CA ALA A 21 -4.56 20.83 15.58
C ALA A 21 -4.90 21.06 17.06
N ASP A 22 -3.90 21.02 17.94
CA ASP A 22 -4.02 21.28 19.38
C ASP A 22 -2.70 21.84 19.91
N PRO A 23 -2.60 23.17 20.11
CA PRO A 23 -1.39 23.82 20.64
C PRO A 23 -1.02 23.36 22.06
N ALA A 24 -1.96 22.80 22.84
CA ALA A 24 -1.74 22.31 24.19
C ALA A 24 -1.35 20.85 24.26
N PHE A 25 -1.35 20.13 23.13
CA PHE A 25 -1.00 18.72 23.09
C PHE A 25 0.48 18.51 23.39
N ASP A 26 0.79 17.74 24.44
CA ASP A 26 2.16 17.52 24.89
C ASP A 26 2.82 16.40 24.09
N PHE A 27 3.90 16.73 23.39
CA PHE A 27 4.69 15.77 22.61
C PHE A 27 6.19 16.08 22.63
N ARG A 28 6.98 15.08 22.24
CA ARG A 28 8.42 15.16 21.98
C ARG A 28 8.73 14.56 20.61
N VAL A 29 9.85 14.94 20.03
CA VAL A 29 10.37 14.37 18.79
C VAL A 29 11.65 13.61 19.11
N TRP A 30 11.72 12.34 18.71
CA TRP A 30 12.92 11.52 18.89
C TRP A 30 14.11 12.12 18.11
N PRO A 31 15.36 12.10 18.64
CA PRO A 31 15.78 11.41 19.87
C PRO A 31 15.63 12.21 21.16
N ASP A 32 15.11 13.44 21.12
CA ASP A 32 14.97 14.28 22.32
C ASP A 32 13.75 13.85 23.16
N VAL A 33 13.96 12.81 23.96
CA VAL A 33 12.93 12.29 24.87
C VAL A 33 13.01 12.98 26.23
N GLY A 34 14.20 13.42 26.65
CA GLY A 34 14.44 14.01 27.96
C GLY A 34 13.98 13.10 29.11
N ASN A 35 13.45 13.71 30.18
CA ASN A 35 12.86 13.00 31.33
C ASN A 35 11.34 12.84 31.19
N ALA A 36 10.80 12.91 29.95
CA ALA A 36 9.36 12.86 29.73
C ALA A 36 8.81 11.46 30.01
N ASN A 37 7.63 11.42 30.65
CA ASN A 37 6.89 10.18 30.84
C ASN A 37 6.09 9.87 29.57
N ILE A 38 6.72 9.14 28.64
CA ILE A 38 6.12 8.77 27.36
C ILE A 38 5.10 7.65 27.57
N ARG A 39 3.83 7.92 27.28
CA ARG A 39 2.73 6.93 27.31
C ARG A 39 2.21 6.62 25.93
N TYR A 40 2.41 7.49 24.96
CA TYR A 40 1.89 7.36 23.60
C TYR A 40 3.02 7.53 22.58
N VAL A 41 2.91 6.84 21.45
CA VAL A 41 3.90 6.95 20.37
C VAL A 41 3.17 7.09 19.03
N LEU A 42 3.61 8.06 18.23
CA LEU A 42 3.34 8.14 16.79
C LEU A 42 4.58 7.61 16.06
N ALA A 43 4.46 6.47 15.35
CA ALA A 43 5.62 5.75 14.82
C ALA A 43 5.52 5.42 13.34
N TRP A 44 6.69 5.52 12.66
CA TRP A 44 6.92 4.97 11.33
C TRP A 44 8.36 4.46 11.20
N GLY A 45 8.55 3.14 11.19
CA GLY A 45 9.88 2.52 11.10
C GLY A 45 10.84 2.94 12.21
N PRO A 46 10.45 2.89 13.50
CA PRO A 46 11.35 3.24 14.59
C PRO A 46 12.57 2.31 14.59
N PRO A 47 13.74 2.77 15.05
CA PRO A 47 14.88 1.89 15.24
C PRO A 47 14.52 0.72 16.16
N PRO A 48 14.96 -0.51 15.86
CA PRO A 48 14.66 -1.68 16.69
C PRO A 48 15.10 -1.48 18.15
N GLY A 49 14.23 -1.90 19.08
CA GLY A 49 14.48 -1.81 20.52
C GLY A 49 14.18 -0.44 21.15
N GLU A 50 13.98 0.63 20.38
CA GLU A 50 13.74 1.96 20.96
C GLU A 50 12.42 2.04 21.72
N LEU A 51 11.37 1.41 21.21
CA LEU A 51 10.07 1.40 21.89
C LEU A 51 10.10 0.58 23.19
N ALA A 52 10.95 -0.44 23.28
CA ALA A 52 11.13 -1.24 24.49
C ALA A 52 11.76 -0.45 25.66
N LYS A 53 12.42 0.67 25.37
CA LYS A 53 13.01 1.54 26.40
C LYS A 53 11.99 2.47 27.08
N LEU A 54 10.73 2.43 26.67
CA LEU A 54 9.66 3.29 27.17
C LEU A 54 8.81 2.53 28.20
N PRO A 55 9.13 2.59 29.51
CA PRO A 55 8.53 1.72 30.53
C PRO A 55 7.04 1.97 30.76
N ASN A 56 6.56 3.16 30.40
CA ASN A 56 5.18 3.57 30.61
C ASN A 56 4.36 3.67 29.32
N LEU A 57 4.85 3.05 28.22
CA LEU A 57 4.17 3.04 26.94
C LEU A 57 2.84 2.28 27.02
N GLU A 58 1.77 2.89 26.54
CA GLU A 58 0.40 2.36 26.61
C GLU A 58 -0.29 2.19 25.26
N LEU A 59 0.12 2.98 24.24
CA LEU A 59 -0.48 2.93 22.92
C LEU A 59 0.53 3.35 21.86
N ILE A 60 0.57 2.61 20.75
CA ILE A 60 1.32 2.96 19.56
C ILE A 60 0.34 3.29 18.43
N VAL A 61 0.51 4.44 17.80
CA VAL A 61 -0.23 4.89 16.61
C VAL A 61 0.72 4.83 15.41
N SER A 62 0.41 4.00 14.42
CA SER A 62 1.17 3.96 13.16
C SER A 62 0.77 5.11 12.26
N VAL A 63 1.75 5.77 11.63
CA VAL A 63 1.54 6.85 10.65
C VAL A 63 0.81 6.38 9.39
N GLY A 64 0.89 5.10 9.06
CA GLY A 64 0.30 4.53 7.85
C GLY A 64 -0.63 3.34 8.11
N ALA A 65 -1.25 2.86 7.04
CA ALA A 65 -2.15 1.71 7.07
C ALA A 65 -1.41 0.37 7.28
N GLY A 66 -0.16 0.25 6.84
CA GLY A 66 0.68 -0.93 7.06
C GLY A 66 1.48 -0.81 8.34
N VAL A 67 1.67 -1.92 9.04
CA VAL A 67 2.32 -1.99 10.37
C VAL A 67 3.49 -2.98 10.43
N ASP A 68 3.85 -3.55 9.32
CA ASP A 68 4.96 -4.50 9.18
C ASP A 68 6.29 -3.95 9.71
N HIS A 69 6.52 -2.64 9.56
CA HIS A 69 7.68 -1.92 10.09
C HIS A 69 7.75 -1.90 11.62
N LEU A 70 6.62 -2.04 12.33
CA LEU A 70 6.56 -2.19 13.78
C LEU A 70 6.68 -3.66 14.19
N LEU A 71 5.89 -4.53 13.53
CA LEU A 71 5.77 -5.93 13.90
C LEU A 71 7.04 -6.76 13.63
N LYS A 72 7.97 -6.26 12.81
CA LYS A 72 9.28 -6.90 12.60
C LYS A 72 10.23 -6.79 13.80
N ASP A 73 9.96 -5.86 14.73
CA ASP A 73 10.79 -5.70 15.94
C ASP A 73 10.36 -6.74 16.99
N PRO A 74 11.22 -7.74 17.33
CA PRO A 74 10.89 -8.75 18.32
C PRO A 74 10.76 -8.20 19.74
N THR A 75 11.26 -6.98 19.98
CA THR A 75 11.20 -6.30 21.27
C THR A 75 10.00 -5.36 21.38
N LEU A 76 9.11 -5.31 20.37
CA LEU A 76 7.94 -4.43 20.37
C LEU A 76 7.09 -4.67 21.64
N PRO A 77 6.85 -3.66 22.49
CA PRO A 77 6.07 -3.79 23.71
C PRO A 77 4.67 -4.33 23.43
N ASN A 78 4.16 -5.14 24.37
CA ASN A 78 2.82 -5.75 24.26
C ASN A 78 1.73 -4.76 24.66
N VAL A 79 1.63 -3.65 23.92
CA VAL A 79 0.59 -2.62 24.06
C VAL A 79 -0.26 -2.56 22.79
N PRO A 80 -1.48 -1.99 22.84
CA PRO A 80 -2.29 -1.78 21.66
C PRO A 80 -1.52 -1.01 20.57
N VAL A 81 -1.69 -1.46 19.32
CA VAL A 81 -1.19 -0.77 18.11
C VAL A 81 -2.39 -0.43 17.27
N VAL A 82 -2.58 0.84 16.92
CA VAL A 82 -3.59 1.29 15.96
C VAL A 82 -2.92 1.79 14.71
N ARG A 83 -3.50 1.47 13.55
CA ARG A 83 -3.00 1.92 12.24
C ARG A 83 -3.81 3.10 11.73
N PHE A 84 -3.14 4.00 11.04
CA PHE A 84 -3.82 5.12 10.40
C PHE A 84 -4.60 4.63 9.17
N VAL A 85 -5.92 4.76 9.23
CA VAL A 85 -6.83 4.51 8.12
C VAL A 85 -7.92 5.58 8.18
N ASP A 86 -7.90 6.50 7.24
CA ASP A 86 -8.89 7.55 7.14
C ASP A 86 -9.37 7.78 5.71
N GLY A 87 -10.27 8.75 5.52
CA GLY A 87 -10.87 9.04 4.22
C GLY A 87 -9.86 9.66 3.24
N ASP A 88 -8.91 10.48 3.71
CA ASP A 88 -7.92 11.13 2.85
C ASP A 88 -6.93 10.10 2.28
N LEU A 89 -6.32 9.27 3.15
CA LEU A 89 -5.43 8.19 2.73
C LEU A 89 -6.13 7.24 1.76
N THR A 90 -7.40 6.90 2.04
CA THR A 90 -8.20 6.03 1.17
C THR A 90 -8.41 6.66 -0.20
N SER A 91 -8.76 7.96 -0.26
CA SER A 91 -9.00 8.66 -1.52
C SER A 91 -7.74 8.79 -2.37
N ARG A 92 -6.57 8.99 -1.75
CA ARG A 92 -5.27 9.02 -2.44
C ARG A 92 -4.94 7.67 -3.07
N MET A 93 -5.10 6.57 -2.32
CA MET A 93 -4.91 5.22 -2.87
C MET A 93 -5.87 4.94 -4.04
N VAL A 94 -7.13 5.34 -3.92
CA VAL A 94 -8.12 5.22 -5.00
C VAL A 94 -7.67 5.98 -6.24
N SER A 95 -7.23 7.23 -6.08
CA SER A 95 -6.74 8.06 -7.19
C SER A 95 -5.52 7.44 -7.86
N TYR A 96 -4.56 6.94 -7.07
CA TYR A 96 -3.37 6.28 -7.60
C TYR A 96 -3.71 5.02 -8.40
N VAL A 97 -4.53 4.13 -7.84
CA VAL A 97 -4.92 2.88 -8.50
C VAL A 97 -5.72 3.17 -9.77
N ALA A 98 -6.69 4.09 -9.71
CA ALA A 98 -7.50 4.45 -10.88
C ALA A 98 -6.64 5.07 -11.99
N ALA A 99 -5.71 5.97 -11.67
CA ALA A 99 -4.79 6.57 -12.63
C ALA A 99 -3.93 5.50 -13.32
N ASN A 100 -3.37 4.54 -12.56
CA ASN A 100 -2.53 3.48 -13.11
C ASN A 100 -3.33 2.47 -13.94
N VAL A 101 -4.54 2.10 -13.51
CA VAL A 101 -5.43 1.24 -14.31
C VAL A 101 -5.77 1.92 -15.63
N LEU A 102 -6.17 3.19 -15.62
CA LEU A 102 -6.47 3.98 -16.83
C LEU A 102 -5.23 4.17 -17.70
N PHE A 103 -4.06 4.42 -17.13
CA PHE A 103 -2.79 4.56 -17.84
C PHE A 103 -2.48 3.33 -18.70
N HIS A 104 -2.62 2.14 -18.12
CA HIS A 104 -2.37 0.89 -18.85
C HIS A 104 -3.52 0.51 -19.79
N HIS A 105 -4.77 0.72 -19.37
CA HIS A 105 -5.94 0.50 -20.25
C HIS A 105 -5.82 1.34 -21.53
N ARG A 106 -5.49 2.64 -21.39
CA ARG A 106 -5.35 3.59 -22.49
C ARG A 106 -4.03 3.46 -23.26
N ARG A 107 -3.22 2.43 -22.95
CA ARG A 107 -1.96 2.13 -23.65
C ARG A 107 -0.98 3.30 -23.68
N MET A 108 -0.91 4.05 -22.55
CA MET A 108 -0.12 5.29 -22.47
C MET A 108 1.38 5.08 -22.66
N ILE A 109 1.90 3.86 -22.39
CA ILE A 109 3.30 3.51 -22.65
C ILE A 109 3.58 3.59 -24.16
N GLU A 110 2.76 2.91 -24.96
CA GLU A 110 2.95 2.88 -26.42
C GLU A 110 2.70 4.26 -27.05
N LEU A 111 1.69 4.99 -26.55
CA LEU A 111 1.42 6.35 -27.03
C LEU A 111 2.59 7.29 -26.72
N ARG A 112 3.22 7.16 -25.58
CA ARG A 112 4.44 7.91 -25.22
C ARG A 112 5.62 7.52 -26.11
N ASP A 113 5.77 6.24 -26.42
CA ASP A 113 6.81 5.76 -27.33
C ASP A 113 6.57 6.30 -28.73
N GLN A 114 5.34 6.27 -29.25
CA GLN A 114 4.97 6.86 -30.55
C GLN A 114 5.23 8.37 -30.58
N GLN A 115 4.90 9.09 -29.50
CA GLN A 115 5.18 10.53 -29.40
C GLN A 115 6.68 10.82 -29.50
N ARG A 116 7.52 10.06 -28.78
CA ARG A 116 8.98 10.18 -28.82
C ARG A 116 9.53 9.93 -30.23
N ASP A 117 8.97 8.93 -30.90
CA ASP A 117 9.42 8.48 -32.22
C ASP A 117 8.73 9.27 -33.39
N ALA A 118 7.94 10.31 -33.05
CA ALA A 118 7.15 11.13 -34.02
C ALA A 118 6.25 10.26 -34.93
N ASN A 119 5.72 9.14 -34.41
CA ASN A 119 4.91 8.17 -35.11
C ASN A 119 3.42 8.41 -34.85
N TRP A 120 2.67 8.92 -35.83
CA TRP A 120 1.21 9.10 -35.75
C TRP A 120 0.51 7.83 -36.22
N ALA A 121 0.39 6.84 -35.33
CA ALA A 121 -0.26 5.58 -35.64
C ALA A 121 -1.46 5.33 -34.72
N TYR A 122 -2.55 4.82 -35.29
CA TYR A 122 -3.73 4.42 -34.53
C TYR A 122 -3.43 3.16 -33.71
N LEU A 123 -3.76 3.20 -32.43
CA LEU A 123 -3.73 2.04 -31.55
C LEU A 123 -5.17 1.67 -31.16
N PRO A 124 -5.64 0.44 -31.44
CA PRO A 124 -6.93 -0.02 -30.97
C PRO A 124 -7.00 0.03 -29.44
N GLU A 125 -8.07 0.62 -28.94
CA GLU A 125 -8.33 0.72 -27.50
C GLU A 125 -9.44 -0.28 -27.13
N PRO A 126 -9.24 -1.13 -26.09
CA PRO A 126 -10.29 -2.01 -25.61
C PRO A 126 -11.40 -1.22 -24.91
N ALA A 127 -12.62 -1.71 -24.96
CA ALA A 127 -13.68 -1.20 -24.09
C ALA A 127 -13.46 -1.70 -22.65
N ALA A 128 -13.81 -0.90 -21.64
CA ALA A 128 -13.56 -1.25 -20.24
C ALA A 128 -14.17 -2.62 -19.83
N HIS A 129 -15.35 -2.98 -20.37
CA HIS A 129 -16.02 -4.25 -20.09
C HIS A 129 -15.29 -5.49 -20.67
N GLU A 130 -14.31 -5.30 -21.55
CA GLU A 130 -13.47 -6.37 -22.09
C GLU A 130 -12.32 -6.73 -21.14
N LEU A 131 -11.98 -5.80 -20.22
CA LEU A 131 -10.91 -5.95 -19.24
C LEU A 131 -11.40 -6.37 -17.87
N SER A 132 -10.60 -7.19 -17.21
CA SER A 132 -10.80 -7.62 -15.83
C SER A 132 -9.70 -7.05 -14.94
N ILE A 133 -10.09 -6.29 -13.93
CA ILE A 133 -9.20 -5.77 -12.91
C ILE A 133 -9.28 -6.67 -11.68
N GLY A 134 -8.18 -7.34 -11.36
CA GLY A 134 -8.07 -8.19 -10.17
C GLY A 134 -7.43 -7.44 -9.02
N ILE A 135 -8.10 -7.37 -7.87
CA ILE A 135 -7.58 -6.71 -6.66
C ILE A 135 -7.17 -7.78 -5.65
N MET A 136 -5.87 -7.90 -5.43
CA MET A 136 -5.29 -8.78 -4.43
C MET A 136 -5.19 -8.04 -3.09
N GLY A 137 -6.17 -8.30 -2.20
CA GLY A 137 -6.37 -7.58 -0.95
C GLY A 137 -7.61 -6.69 -0.92
N LEU A 138 -8.78 -7.26 -0.55
CA LEU A 138 -10.05 -6.53 -0.41
C LEU A 138 -10.27 -6.03 1.04
N GLY A 139 -9.26 -5.39 1.62
CA GLY A 139 -9.40 -4.59 2.85
C GLY A 139 -10.12 -3.26 2.59
N VAL A 140 -9.98 -2.29 3.49
CA VAL A 140 -10.60 -0.95 3.35
C VAL A 140 -10.19 -0.31 2.02
N LEU A 141 -8.88 -0.27 1.72
CA LEU A 141 -8.36 0.35 0.50
C LEU A 141 -8.79 -0.40 -0.76
N GLY A 142 -8.68 -1.74 -0.78
CA GLY A 142 -9.05 -2.53 -1.94
C GLY A 142 -10.52 -2.46 -2.29
N GLN A 143 -11.42 -2.44 -1.29
CA GLN A 143 -12.85 -2.25 -1.52
C GLN A 143 -13.17 -0.84 -2.05
N ALA A 144 -12.49 0.19 -1.53
CA ALA A 144 -12.64 1.55 -2.03
C ALA A 144 -12.18 1.68 -3.48
N CYS A 145 -11.05 1.05 -3.84
CA CYS A 145 -10.57 1.00 -5.23
C CYS A 145 -11.57 0.26 -6.15
N ALA A 146 -12.10 -0.88 -5.71
CA ALA A 146 -13.13 -1.61 -6.46
C ALA A 146 -14.36 -0.75 -6.72
N LYS A 147 -14.87 -0.08 -5.66
CA LYS A 147 -16.02 0.82 -5.76
C LYS A 147 -15.79 1.97 -6.74
N ALA A 148 -14.58 2.53 -6.78
CA ALA A 148 -14.23 3.63 -7.68
C ALA A 148 -14.05 3.18 -9.14
N LEU A 149 -13.59 1.95 -9.37
CA LEU A 149 -13.42 1.39 -10.71
C LEU A 149 -14.71 0.84 -11.34
N ALA A 150 -15.70 0.46 -10.53
CA ALA A 150 -16.96 -0.11 -10.98
C ALA A 150 -17.73 0.79 -11.98
N PRO A 151 -17.89 2.11 -11.75
CA PRO A 151 -18.56 3.00 -12.69
C PRO A 151 -17.89 3.13 -14.05
N LEU A 152 -16.61 2.78 -14.15
CA LEU A 152 -15.87 2.79 -15.42
C LEU A 152 -16.19 1.60 -16.32
N GLY A 153 -16.93 0.61 -15.81
CA GLY A 153 -17.42 -0.53 -16.58
C GLY A 153 -16.49 -1.75 -16.64
N TYR A 154 -15.43 -1.79 -15.82
CA TYR A 154 -14.54 -2.96 -15.73
C TYR A 154 -15.21 -4.18 -15.10
N LYS A 155 -14.78 -5.38 -15.48
CA LYS A 155 -15.04 -6.59 -14.70
C LYS A 155 -14.13 -6.57 -13.49
N LEU A 156 -14.69 -6.66 -12.28
CA LEU A 156 -13.92 -6.62 -11.05
C LEU A 156 -13.85 -8.00 -10.42
N THR A 157 -12.62 -8.44 -10.15
CA THR A 157 -12.33 -9.64 -9.37
C THR A 157 -11.52 -9.28 -8.14
N GLY A 158 -11.57 -10.10 -7.10
CA GLY A 158 -10.76 -9.83 -5.92
C GLY A 158 -10.40 -11.10 -5.16
N TRP A 159 -9.19 -11.12 -4.58
CA TRP A 159 -8.69 -12.24 -3.80
C TRP A 159 -8.33 -11.83 -2.37
N THR A 160 -8.68 -12.69 -1.42
CA THR A 160 -8.37 -12.53 0.00
C THR A 160 -8.02 -13.87 0.64
N ARG A 161 -7.32 -13.85 1.79
CA ARG A 161 -6.96 -15.07 2.53
C ARG A 161 -8.19 -15.95 2.87
N SER A 162 -9.30 -15.35 3.24
CA SER A 162 -10.58 -16.05 3.45
C SER A 162 -11.65 -15.39 2.59
N LYS A 163 -12.43 -16.21 1.90
CA LYS A 163 -13.47 -15.76 0.97
C LYS A 163 -14.44 -14.79 1.65
N ARG A 164 -14.76 -13.72 0.97
CA ARG A 164 -15.74 -12.73 1.40
C ARG A 164 -16.63 -12.31 0.25
N LYS A 165 -17.73 -11.64 0.56
CA LYS A 165 -18.62 -11.04 -0.44
C LYS A 165 -18.37 -9.53 -0.47
N VAL A 166 -18.17 -8.99 -1.68
CA VAL A 166 -18.08 -7.55 -1.94
C VAL A 166 -18.97 -7.26 -3.15
N ASP A 167 -19.88 -6.29 -3.03
CA ASP A 167 -20.82 -5.97 -4.07
C ASP A 167 -20.12 -5.53 -5.36
N GLY A 168 -20.56 -6.08 -6.49
CA GLY A 168 -19.97 -5.81 -7.81
C GLY A 168 -18.60 -6.46 -8.05
N VAL A 169 -18.08 -7.30 -7.14
CA VAL A 169 -16.77 -7.97 -7.27
C VAL A 169 -16.94 -9.49 -7.24
N THR A 170 -16.38 -10.19 -8.21
CA THR A 170 -16.27 -11.66 -8.15
C THR A 170 -15.14 -12.02 -7.19
N CYS A 171 -15.50 -12.53 -6.01
CA CYS A 171 -14.57 -12.78 -4.92
C CYS A 171 -14.03 -14.21 -4.91
N PHE A 172 -12.71 -14.33 -4.73
CA PHE A 172 -11.97 -15.57 -4.53
C PHE A 172 -11.32 -15.57 -3.15
N GLY A 173 -11.10 -16.74 -2.57
CA GLY A 173 -10.51 -16.87 -1.24
C GLY A 173 -9.62 -18.08 -1.08
N GLY A 174 -8.60 -17.97 -0.21
CA GLY A 174 -7.67 -19.04 0.07
C GLY A 174 -6.67 -19.32 -1.05
N THR A 175 -5.75 -20.24 -0.77
CA THR A 175 -4.73 -20.68 -1.75
C THR A 175 -5.32 -21.48 -2.89
N GLU A 176 -6.40 -22.21 -2.64
CA GLU A 176 -7.11 -23.07 -3.58
C GLU A 176 -7.80 -22.31 -4.70
N GLU A 177 -8.25 -21.08 -4.47
CA GLU A 177 -8.89 -20.24 -5.49
C GLU A 177 -7.92 -19.20 -6.11
N LEU A 178 -6.65 -19.16 -5.69
CA LEU A 178 -5.68 -18.19 -6.19
C LEU A 178 -5.45 -18.30 -7.70
N ASP A 179 -5.28 -19.52 -8.21
CA ASP A 179 -5.03 -19.75 -9.63
C ASP A 179 -6.25 -19.34 -10.49
N ALA A 180 -7.46 -19.61 -10.02
CA ALA A 180 -8.69 -19.20 -10.68
C ALA A 180 -8.84 -17.67 -10.70
N PHE A 181 -8.49 -16.99 -9.62
CA PHE A 181 -8.44 -15.52 -9.55
C PHE A 181 -7.46 -14.95 -10.59
N LEU A 182 -6.22 -15.47 -10.65
CA LEU A 182 -5.20 -15.00 -11.58
C LEU A 182 -5.60 -15.24 -13.03
N ALA A 183 -6.17 -16.40 -13.35
CA ALA A 183 -6.67 -16.73 -14.69
C ALA A 183 -7.87 -15.87 -15.13
N ALA A 184 -8.54 -15.17 -14.18
CA ALA A 184 -9.63 -14.22 -14.45
C ALA A 184 -9.16 -12.77 -14.49
N THR A 185 -7.85 -12.47 -14.35
CA THR A 185 -7.32 -11.12 -14.14
C THR A 185 -6.38 -10.68 -15.26
N ASP A 186 -6.66 -9.52 -15.88
CA ASP A 186 -5.80 -8.89 -16.90
C ASP A 186 -4.85 -7.86 -16.28
N ILE A 187 -5.37 -7.03 -15.38
CA ILE A 187 -4.59 -6.02 -14.64
C ILE A 187 -4.68 -6.40 -13.16
N LEU A 188 -3.55 -6.81 -12.59
CA LEU A 188 -3.44 -7.20 -11.20
C LEU A 188 -3.05 -6.00 -10.35
N VAL A 189 -3.91 -5.58 -9.43
CA VAL A 189 -3.66 -4.56 -8.42
C VAL A 189 -3.39 -5.25 -7.08
N VAL A 190 -2.20 -5.02 -6.50
CA VAL A 190 -1.79 -5.64 -5.24
C VAL A 190 -1.82 -4.61 -4.12
N LEU A 191 -2.69 -4.87 -3.12
CA LEU A 191 -2.90 -4.06 -1.92
C LEU A 191 -2.85 -4.93 -0.65
N LEU A 192 -2.06 -6.01 -0.71
CA LEU A 192 -1.87 -6.92 0.43
C LEU A 192 -1.00 -6.28 1.52
N PRO A 193 -1.22 -6.63 2.79
CA PRO A 193 -0.23 -6.39 3.83
C PRO A 193 0.98 -7.31 3.64
N LEU A 194 2.16 -6.88 4.09
CA LEU A 194 3.34 -7.74 4.16
C LEU A 194 3.30 -8.57 5.43
N THR A 195 3.15 -9.87 5.26
CA THR A 195 3.15 -10.88 6.34
C THR A 195 4.10 -12.01 5.94
N PRO A 196 4.43 -12.96 6.84
CA PRO A 196 5.19 -14.15 6.45
C PRO A 196 4.56 -14.91 5.27
N ASP A 197 3.22 -15.00 5.21
CA ASP A 197 2.50 -15.73 4.15
C ASP A 197 2.47 -14.98 2.80
N THR A 198 2.63 -13.65 2.81
CA THR A 198 2.54 -12.83 1.59
C THR A 198 3.91 -12.35 1.09
N ARG A 199 4.96 -12.54 1.87
CA ARG A 199 6.33 -12.18 1.48
C ARG A 199 6.74 -12.92 0.21
N GLY A 200 7.18 -12.15 -0.82
CA GLY A 200 7.61 -12.68 -2.10
C GLY A 200 6.50 -13.42 -2.88
N ILE A 201 5.22 -13.11 -2.61
CA ILE A 201 4.10 -13.76 -3.30
C ILE A 201 4.07 -13.43 -4.80
N ILE A 202 4.54 -12.22 -5.19
CA ILE A 202 4.60 -11.79 -6.59
C ILE A 202 5.87 -12.35 -7.22
N THR A 203 5.76 -13.53 -7.79
CA THR A 203 6.82 -14.26 -8.49
C THR A 203 6.52 -14.33 -9.99
N SER A 204 7.52 -14.67 -10.81
CA SER A 204 7.34 -14.97 -12.23
C SER A 204 6.33 -16.10 -12.44
N LYS A 205 6.31 -17.09 -11.55
CA LYS A 205 5.35 -18.20 -11.57
C LYS A 205 3.91 -17.73 -11.32
N LEU A 206 3.70 -16.77 -10.41
CA LEU A 206 2.38 -16.15 -10.19
C LEU A 206 1.98 -15.33 -11.40
N LEU A 207 2.87 -14.47 -11.90
CA LEU A 207 2.60 -13.59 -13.05
C LEU A 207 2.27 -14.36 -14.32
N ALA A 208 2.86 -15.54 -14.53
CA ALA A 208 2.57 -16.41 -15.66
C ALA A 208 1.15 -17.00 -15.67
N LYS A 209 0.44 -16.97 -14.52
CA LYS A 209 -0.94 -17.44 -14.40
C LYS A 209 -1.98 -16.36 -14.70
N LEU A 210 -1.57 -15.09 -14.86
CA LEU A 210 -2.47 -14.02 -15.24
C LEU A 210 -3.08 -14.28 -16.61
N ARG A 211 -4.34 -13.89 -16.76
CA ARG A 211 -5.03 -13.96 -18.06
C ARG A 211 -4.29 -13.10 -19.08
N ARG A 212 -4.06 -13.66 -20.26
CA ARG A 212 -3.52 -12.87 -21.39
C ARG A 212 -4.70 -12.24 -22.14
N PRO A 213 -4.94 -10.92 -21.96
CA PRO A 213 -6.03 -10.26 -22.64
C PRO A 213 -5.79 -10.26 -24.16
N LYS A 214 -6.87 -10.43 -24.94
CA LYS A 214 -6.79 -10.33 -26.41
C LYS A 214 -6.66 -8.89 -26.89
N VAL A 215 -7.02 -7.95 -26.03
CA VAL A 215 -7.20 -6.53 -26.33
C VAL A 215 -6.04 -5.65 -25.85
N LEU A 216 -5.18 -6.16 -24.98
CA LEU A 216 -3.90 -5.55 -24.58
C LEU A 216 -2.74 -6.46 -24.98
N PRO A 217 -1.51 -5.96 -25.12
CA PRO A 217 -0.36 -6.78 -25.47
C PRO A 217 -0.04 -7.91 -24.46
N GLY A 218 -0.51 -7.79 -23.24
CA GLY A 218 -0.37 -8.79 -22.19
C GLY A 218 -0.88 -8.30 -20.85
N PRO A 219 -0.75 -9.11 -19.78
CA PRO A 219 -1.19 -8.74 -18.44
C PRO A 219 -0.32 -7.65 -17.83
N VAL A 220 -0.89 -6.93 -16.85
CA VAL A 220 -0.24 -5.80 -16.18
C VAL A 220 -0.24 -6.03 -14.67
N LEU A 221 0.85 -5.59 -14.01
CA LEU A 221 0.98 -5.55 -12.55
C LEU A 221 0.94 -4.11 -12.04
N ILE A 222 0.18 -3.84 -10.99
CA ILE A 222 0.21 -2.60 -10.21
C ILE A 222 0.44 -2.99 -8.76
N ASN A 223 1.62 -2.68 -8.20
CA ASN A 223 1.89 -2.94 -6.78
C ASN A 223 1.98 -1.62 -6.00
N ALA A 224 0.98 -1.35 -5.17
CA ALA A 224 0.92 -0.27 -4.21
C ALA A 224 0.71 -0.79 -2.77
N GLY A 225 1.07 -2.05 -2.52
CA GLY A 225 1.05 -2.67 -1.20
C GLY A 225 2.36 -2.48 -0.45
N ARG A 226 3.30 -3.41 -0.64
CA ARG A 226 4.64 -3.40 -0.03
C ARG A 226 5.68 -3.98 -1.00
N GLY A 227 6.92 -3.45 -0.94
CA GLY A 227 8.01 -3.97 -1.76
C GLY A 227 8.36 -5.42 -1.46
N GLY A 228 8.33 -5.82 -0.20
CA GLY A 228 8.58 -7.20 0.21
C GLY A 228 7.54 -8.24 -0.28
N LEU A 229 6.46 -7.82 -0.97
CA LEU A 229 5.53 -8.73 -1.65
C LEU A 229 6.08 -9.23 -2.98
N GLN A 230 7.02 -8.51 -3.61
CA GLN A 230 7.55 -8.77 -4.94
C GLN A 230 9.00 -9.26 -4.90
N ILE A 231 9.38 -9.95 -5.96
CA ILE A 231 10.76 -10.27 -6.32
C ILE A 231 11.07 -9.49 -7.58
N GLU A 232 11.81 -8.40 -7.45
CA GLU A 232 12.00 -7.38 -8.50
C GLU A 232 12.66 -7.97 -9.75
N GLU A 233 13.65 -8.85 -9.56
CA GLU A 233 14.35 -9.53 -10.64
C GLU A 233 13.40 -10.43 -11.44
N GLU A 234 12.43 -11.06 -10.79
CA GLU A 234 11.44 -11.91 -11.45
C GLU A 234 10.39 -11.08 -12.22
N ILE A 235 10.07 -9.88 -11.75
CA ILE A 235 9.20 -8.94 -12.49
C ILE A 235 9.91 -8.51 -13.77
N ILE A 236 11.17 -8.07 -13.69
CA ILE A 236 11.99 -7.67 -14.83
C ILE A 236 12.08 -8.83 -15.84
N ALA A 237 12.46 -10.02 -15.37
CA ALA A 237 12.53 -11.21 -16.23
C ALA A 237 11.19 -11.56 -16.90
N SER A 238 10.06 -11.30 -16.23
CA SER A 238 8.71 -11.51 -16.78
C SER A 238 8.36 -10.49 -17.86
N LEU A 239 8.80 -9.24 -17.70
CA LEU A 239 8.65 -8.17 -18.68
C LEU A 239 9.51 -8.43 -19.92
N ASP A 240 10.78 -8.81 -19.75
CA ASP A 240 11.72 -9.12 -20.83
C ASP A 240 11.25 -10.29 -21.68
N LYS A 241 10.66 -11.32 -21.04
CA LYS A 241 10.10 -12.50 -21.71
C LYS A 241 8.72 -12.24 -22.32
N GLY A 242 8.09 -11.07 -22.07
CA GLY A 242 6.73 -10.78 -22.50
C GLY A 242 5.65 -11.61 -21.81
N THR A 243 5.97 -12.27 -20.69
CA THR A 243 4.99 -12.95 -19.82
C THR A 243 4.13 -11.92 -19.10
N LEU A 244 4.74 -10.82 -18.67
CA LEU A 244 4.11 -9.60 -18.20
C LEU A 244 4.32 -8.51 -19.25
N TYR A 245 3.31 -7.68 -19.52
CA TYR A 245 3.41 -6.60 -20.50
C TYR A 245 3.98 -5.32 -19.90
N ALA A 246 3.48 -4.93 -18.73
CA ALA A 246 3.91 -3.70 -18.05
C ALA A 246 3.70 -3.81 -16.54
N ALA A 247 4.38 -2.95 -15.79
CA ALA A 247 4.18 -2.82 -14.36
C ALA A 247 4.15 -1.36 -13.90
N SER A 248 3.33 -1.06 -12.87
CA SER A 248 3.43 0.16 -12.06
C SER A 248 3.83 -0.25 -10.65
N LEU A 249 4.98 0.23 -10.18
CA LEU A 249 5.56 -0.13 -8.89
C LEU A 249 5.72 1.13 -8.04
N ASP A 250 5.00 1.20 -6.92
CA ASP A 250 5.11 2.30 -5.96
C ASP A 250 6.04 1.96 -4.80
N VAL A 251 6.33 0.67 -4.62
CA VAL A 251 7.04 0.15 -3.44
C VAL A 251 8.14 -0.83 -3.85
N PHE A 252 9.22 -0.87 -3.05
CA PHE A 252 10.42 -1.65 -3.34
C PHE A 252 10.93 -2.38 -2.10
N SER A 253 11.70 -3.46 -2.31
CA SER A 253 12.30 -4.25 -1.23
C SER A 253 13.30 -3.43 -0.41
N THR A 254 13.99 -2.51 -1.08
CA THR A 254 14.88 -1.52 -0.46
C THR A 254 14.41 -0.12 -0.85
N GLU A 255 14.11 0.70 0.15
CA GLU A 255 13.70 2.09 -0.02
C GLU A 255 14.59 3.03 0.80
N PRO A 256 15.14 4.10 0.21
CA PRO A 256 15.03 4.51 -1.20
C PRO A 256 15.62 3.47 -2.16
N LEU A 257 14.99 3.35 -3.36
CA LEU A 257 15.46 2.43 -4.39
C LEU A 257 16.90 2.82 -4.82
N PRO A 258 17.88 1.90 -4.78
CA PRO A 258 19.25 2.19 -5.18
C PRO A 258 19.32 2.74 -6.61
N ALA A 259 20.17 3.74 -6.83
CA ALA A 259 20.35 4.36 -8.17
C ALA A 259 20.85 3.36 -9.23
N THR A 260 21.44 2.25 -8.80
CA THR A 260 21.93 1.16 -9.66
C THR A 260 20.85 0.15 -10.04
N SER A 261 19.64 0.28 -9.49
CA SER A 261 18.55 -0.67 -9.79
C SER A 261 18.16 -0.64 -11.27
N PRO A 262 18.07 -1.79 -11.93
CA PRO A 262 17.63 -1.87 -13.33
C PRO A 262 16.18 -1.43 -13.54
N VAL A 263 15.38 -1.36 -12.49
CA VAL A 263 13.99 -0.87 -12.51
C VAL A 263 13.90 0.55 -13.09
N TRP A 264 14.88 1.44 -12.77
CA TRP A 264 14.88 2.83 -13.24
C TRP A 264 14.84 2.97 -14.77
N ALA A 265 15.56 2.12 -15.47
CA ALA A 265 15.72 2.21 -16.92
C ALA A 265 14.73 1.33 -17.70
N HIS A 266 13.93 0.50 -17.03
CA HIS A 266 13.08 -0.46 -17.74
C HIS A 266 11.88 0.23 -18.42
N PRO A 267 11.74 0.16 -19.76
CA PRO A 267 10.77 0.96 -20.53
C PRO A 267 9.30 0.62 -20.24
N ARG A 268 9.03 -0.57 -19.67
CA ARG A 268 7.68 -1.06 -19.35
C ARG A 268 7.33 -0.91 -17.87
N ILE A 269 8.18 -0.26 -17.07
CA ILE A 269 7.91 0.03 -15.66
C ILE A 269 7.59 1.52 -15.50
N LEU A 270 6.46 1.81 -14.86
CA LEU A 270 6.17 3.10 -14.25
C LEU A 270 6.51 3.01 -12.76
N LEU A 271 7.48 3.82 -12.33
CA LEU A 271 7.95 3.84 -10.95
C LEU A 271 7.45 5.09 -10.25
N THR A 272 7.01 4.94 -8.99
CA THR A 272 6.73 6.05 -8.08
C THR A 272 7.36 5.79 -6.71
N PRO A 273 7.84 6.82 -5.99
CA PRO A 273 8.65 6.64 -4.78
C PRO A 273 7.80 6.54 -3.50
N HIS A 274 6.98 5.48 -3.39
CA HIS A 274 6.13 5.16 -2.25
C HIS A 274 5.16 6.30 -1.87
N ILE A 275 4.44 6.81 -2.89
CA ILE A 275 3.54 7.97 -2.77
C ILE A 275 2.07 7.65 -3.14
N ALA A 276 1.74 6.38 -3.38
CA ALA A 276 0.38 5.98 -3.77
C ALA A 276 -0.70 6.46 -2.78
N ALA A 277 -0.36 6.50 -1.48
CA ALA A 277 -1.25 7.00 -0.44
C ALA A 277 -0.43 7.66 0.67
N GLU A 278 0.08 8.84 0.38
CA GLU A 278 0.82 9.63 1.36
C GLU A 278 -0.12 10.17 2.44
N SER A 279 0.24 9.95 3.71
CA SER A 279 -0.57 10.40 4.83
C SER A 279 -0.42 11.91 5.05
N ASP A 280 -1.55 12.64 5.08
CA ASP A 280 -1.57 14.07 5.39
C ASP A 280 -1.21 14.28 6.88
N PRO A 281 -0.20 15.10 7.19
CA PRO A 281 0.21 15.39 8.57
C PRO A 281 -0.91 15.96 9.45
N ARG A 282 -1.81 16.75 8.89
CA ARG A 282 -2.95 17.31 9.61
C ARG A 282 -4.01 16.25 9.93
N ALA A 283 -4.24 15.32 9.00
CA ALA A 283 -5.15 14.21 9.22
C ALA A 283 -4.57 13.25 10.29
N ILE A 284 -3.27 12.95 10.22
CA ILE A 284 -2.56 12.14 11.23
C ILE A 284 -2.63 12.81 12.61
N ALA A 285 -2.40 14.13 12.70
CA ALA A 285 -2.47 14.85 13.96
C ALA A 285 -3.85 14.71 14.61
N ARG A 286 -4.91 14.97 13.86
CA ARG A 286 -6.30 14.80 14.36
C ARG A 286 -6.58 13.36 14.78
N TYR A 287 -6.10 12.41 13.98
CA TYR A 287 -6.28 10.98 14.28
C TYR A 287 -5.55 10.60 15.56
N LEU A 288 -4.26 10.98 15.71
CA LEU A 288 -3.46 10.73 16.91
C LEU A 288 -4.15 11.27 18.16
N ILE A 289 -4.53 12.57 18.15
CA ILE A 289 -5.20 13.22 19.27
C ILE A 289 -6.50 12.49 19.63
N ALA A 290 -7.28 12.10 18.63
CA ALA A 290 -8.51 11.35 18.84
C ALA A 290 -8.25 9.97 19.46
N GLN A 291 -7.22 9.23 19.01
CA GLN A 291 -6.89 7.90 19.55
C GLN A 291 -6.38 7.99 20.99
N VAL A 292 -5.52 8.96 21.28
CA VAL A 292 -5.06 9.25 22.65
C VAL A 292 -6.25 9.58 23.57
N GLY A 293 -7.14 10.46 23.13
CA GLY A 293 -8.34 10.81 23.89
C GLY A 293 -9.27 9.61 24.16
N ARG A 294 -9.49 8.74 23.14
CA ARG A 294 -10.25 7.49 23.30
C ARG A 294 -9.61 6.56 24.33
N HIS A 295 -8.31 6.36 24.21
CA HIS A 295 -7.57 5.50 25.13
C HIS A 295 -7.69 6.01 26.58
N GLN A 296 -7.55 7.30 26.81
CA GLN A 296 -7.67 7.93 28.12
C GLN A 296 -9.06 7.75 28.75
N ARG A 297 -10.11 7.70 27.93
CA ARG A 297 -11.50 7.47 28.38
C ARG A 297 -11.89 5.99 28.44
N GLY A 298 -10.97 5.07 28.12
CA GLY A 298 -11.27 3.63 28.07
C GLY A 298 -12.25 3.23 26.96
N GLU A 299 -12.34 4.05 25.89
CA GLU A 299 -13.20 3.79 24.74
C GLU A 299 -12.56 2.80 23.77
N PRO A 300 -13.34 2.04 22.98
CA PRO A 300 -12.82 1.17 21.95
C PRO A 300 -11.95 1.92 20.93
N LEU A 301 -10.78 1.36 20.59
CA LEU A 301 -9.86 1.89 19.60
C LEU A 301 -10.20 1.33 18.21
N PRO A 302 -10.56 2.17 17.23
CA PRO A 302 -10.74 1.73 15.86
C PRO A 302 -9.39 1.36 15.21
N ASN A 303 -9.43 0.51 14.20
CA ASN A 303 -8.24 0.09 13.43
C ASN A 303 -7.14 -0.57 14.28
N LEU A 304 -7.53 -1.24 15.35
CA LEU A 304 -6.62 -2.03 16.19
C LEU A 304 -5.98 -3.13 15.35
N VAL A 305 -4.67 -3.27 15.50
CA VAL A 305 -3.88 -4.28 14.79
C VAL A 305 -4.05 -5.64 15.48
N ASP A 306 -4.40 -6.65 14.71
CA ASP A 306 -4.33 -8.06 15.13
C ASP A 306 -2.89 -8.55 14.90
N ARG A 307 -2.11 -8.63 15.98
CA ARG A 307 -0.69 -9.02 15.90
C ARG A 307 -0.51 -10.45 15.39
N ALA A 308 -1.45 -11.35 15.67
CA ALA A 308 -1.39 -12.74 15.19
C ALA A 308 -1.60 -12.81 13.66
N ARG A 309 -2.39 -11.88 13.12
CA ARG A 309 -2.62 -11.76 11.67
C ARG A 309 -1.57 -10.93 10.96
N GLY A 310 -0.83 -10.08 11.68
CA GLY A 310 0.19 -9.20 11.13
C GLY A 310 -0.34 -7.90 10.50
N TYR A 311 -1.61 -7.53 10.75
CA TYR A 311 -2.23 -6.29 10.20
C TYR A 311 -3.50 -5.87 10.94
#